data_a78a2a21d24782007201bf1089b30cdf
#
_entry.id   a78a2a21d24782007201bf1089b30cdf
#
_cell.length_a   1.000
_cell.length_b   1.000
_cell.length_c   1.000
_cell.angle_alpha   90.00
_cell.angle_beta   90.00
_cell.angle_gamma   90.00
#
_symmetry.space_group_name_H-M   'P 1'
#
loop_
_entity.id
_entity.type
_entity.pdbx_description
1 polymer ?
#
loop_
_entity_poly.entity_id
_entity_poly.type
_entity_poly.pdbx_seq_one_letter_code
_entity_poly.pdbx_strand_id
1 'polypeptide(L)'
;MATERFTDAASDAPWEAAEGLPRDGAAARIDHIVVLGLVPPGARVLDIGCGDGSLLALLRDRRGVDGRGIELSREGVNACLAQGLPVIQGDADTDLANYPDDAFDVVILSQTIQATRNPKIVLEHLLRIGRQVVISFPNFGHWRVRAELALRGRMPVTETMPESWYETQNIHHCTIRDFVGLCRLVDARIEKATALDVRGRPMRFSMPWWFWNLIGAQGVFLLRRGGTR
;
A
#
# COMPACT_ATOMS: atom_id res chain seq x y z
N MET A 1 -9.89 27.19 -6.67
CA MET A 1 -9.28 25.89 -6.27
C MET A 1 -10.23 25.23 -5.30
N ALA A 2 -11.07 24.30 -5.78
CA ALA A 2 -12.04 23.61 -4.95
C ALA A 2 -11.29 22.69 -3.96
N THR A 3 -11.52 22.89 -2.69
CA THR A 3 -11.12 21.98 -1.60
C THR A 3 -11.96 20.73 -1.71
N GLU A 4 -11.57 19.79 -2.57
CA GLU A 4 -12.22 18.48 -2.61
C GLU A 4 -12.01 17.78 -1.27
N ARG A 5 -13.10 17.63 -0.54
CA ARG A 5 -13.19 16.77 0.63
C ARG A 5 -13.46 15.36 0.13
N PHE A 6 -12.77 14.38 0.68
CA PHE A 6 -13.18 13.00 0.57
C PHE A 6 -14.56 12.90 1.25
N THR A 7 -15.63 12.75 0.47
CA THR A 7 -16.95 12.46 1.00
C THR A 7 -16.96 11.00 1.37
N ASP A 8 -16.92 10.78 2.66
CA ASP A 8 -16.91 9.52 3.33
C ASP A 8 -18.15 8.68 2.93
N ALA A 9 -17.92 7.58 2.25
CA ALA A 9 -18.78 6.42 2.38
C ALA A 9 -18.31 5.65 3.63
N ALA A 10 -18.25 6.34 4.76
CA ALA A 10 -17.87 5.77 6.05
C ALA A 10 -19.12 5.23 6.71
N SER A 11 -19.52 4.00 6.41
CA SER A 11 -20.39 3.27 7.31
C SER A 11 -19.78 1.99 7.88
N ASP A 12 -18.65 1.52 7.38
CA ASP A 12 -17.95 0.39 8.01
C ASP A 12 -16.44 0.69 8.00
N ALA A 13 -15.94 1.18 9.13
CA ALA A 13 -14.53 1.46 9.29
C ALA A 13 -13.74 0.14 9.20
N PRO A 14 -12.98 -0.12 8.12
CA PRO A 14 -12.33 -1.42 7.92
C PRO A 14 -11.31 -1.77 9.00
N TRP A 15 -10.91 -0.78 9.80
CA TRP A 15 -10.01 -0.93 10.95
C TRP A 15 -10.73 -1.38 12.24
N GLU A 16 -12.07 -1.33 12.34
CA GLU A 16 -12.80 -1.88 13.50
C GLU A 16 -12.71 -3.41 13.55
N ALA A 17 -12.60 -4.06 12.41
CA ALA A 17 -12.30 -5.49 12.32
C ALA A 17 -10.87 -5.84 12.82
N ALA A 18 -10.01 -4.84 13.01
CA ALA A 18 -8.65 -4.96 13.52
C ALA A 18 -8.55 -4.68 15.04
N GLU A 19 -9.63 -4.19 15.68
CA GLU A 19 -9.73 -4.05 17.13
C GLU A 19 -9.89 -5.44 17.75
N GLY A 20 -8.84 -5.97 18.34
CA GLY A 20 -8.82 -7.30 18.98
C GLY A 20 -7.72 -8.22 18.46
N LEU A 21 -6.95 -7.80 17.47
CA LEU A 21 -5.78 -8.56 17.06
C LEU A 21 -4.64 -8.36 18.06
N PRO A 22 -3.99 -9.47 18.52
CA PRO A 22 -2.85 -9.39 19.41
C PRO A 22 -1.75 -8.54 18.75
N ARG A 23 -1.24 -7.56 19.47
CA ARG A 23 -0.07 -6.75 19.08
C ARG A 23 1.24 -7.47 19.42
N ASP A 24 1.13 -8.68 19.89
CA ASP A 24 2.22 -9.48 20.45
C ASP A 24 2.56 -10.60 19.48
N GLY A 25 3.54 -10.38 18.67
CA GLY A 25 4.13 -11.37 17.78
C GLY A 25 4.89 -10.67 16.68
N ALA A 26 6.16 -11.00 16.51
CA ALA A 26 7.13 -10.47 15.57
C ALA A 26 6.54 -9.57 14.48
N ALA A 27 6.55 -8.27 14.74
CA ALA A 27 6.44 -7.17 13.79
C ALA A 27 5.49 -7.39 12.60
N ALA A 28 4.22 -7.71 12.83
CA ALA A 28 3.23 -7.44 11.79
C ALA A 28 3.26 -5.91 11.58
N ARG A 29 3.77 -5.48 10.44
CA ARG A 29 3.79 -4.06 10.06
C ARG A 29 2.36 -3.55 10.23
N ILE A 30 2.20 -2.40 10.83
CA ILE A 30 0.87 -1.90 11.24
C ILE A 30 -0.04 -1.64 10.02
N ASP A 31 0.55 -1.34 8.87
CA ASP A 31 -0.15 -1.26 7.59
C ASP A 31 -0.81 -2.61 7.21
N HIS A 32 -0.23 -3.77 7.57
CA HIS A 32 -0.81 -5.09 7.33
C HIS A 32 -2.18 -5.27 8.02
N ILE A 33 -2.37 -4.69 9.20
CA ILE A 33 -3.65 -4.75 9.92
C ILE A 33 -4.73 -3.95 9.17
N VAL A 34 -4.37 -2.79 8.63
CA VAL A 34 -5.29 -1.99 7.82
C VAL A 34 -5.62 -2.69 6.52
N VAL A 35 -4.61 -3.26 5.84
CA VAL A 35 -4.81 -4.06 4.62
C VAL A 35 -5.72 -5.27 4.89
N LEU A 36 -5.51 -5.99 6.01
CA LEU A 36 -6.38 -7.10 6.43
C LEU A 36 -7.85 -6.69 6.53
N GLY A 37 -8.13 -5.47 7.03
CA GLY A 37 -9.48 -4.91 7.11
C GLY A 37 -10.10 -4.58 5.75
N LEU A 38 -9.30 -4.38 4.71
CA LEU A 38 -9.76 -4.04 3.36
C LEU A 38 -9.98 -5.27 2.47
N VAL A 39 -9.39 -6.43 2.81
CA VAL A 39 -9.48 -7.66 2.00
C VAL A 39 -10.67 -8.50 2.44
N PRO A 40 -11.60 -8.85 1.53
CA PRO A 40 -12.73 -9.73 1.84
C PRO A 40 -12.27 -11.16 2.21
N PRO A 41 -13.00 -11.86 3.10
CA PRO A 41 -12.72 -13.27 3.38
C PRO A 41 -12.85 -14.14 2.10
N GLY A 42 -11.94 -15.11 1.96
CA GLY A 42 -11.95 -16.05 0.84
C GLY A 42 -11.57 -15.46 -0.53
N ALA A 43 -11.13 -14.20 -0.58
CA ALA A 43 -10.75 -13.54 -1.83
C ALA A 43 -9.51 -14.19 -2.46
N ARG A 44 -9.44 -14.13 -3.81
CA ARG A 44 -8.21 -14.41 -4.55
C ARG A 44 -7.34 -13.17 -4.51
N VAL A 45 -6.16 -13.28 -3.91
CA VAL A 45 -5.26 -12.15 -3.65
C VAL A 45 -3.94 -12.32 -4.39
N LEU A 46 -3.46 -11.26 -5.03
CA LEU A 46 -2.10 -11.16 -5.55
C LEU A 46 -1.37 -10.07 -4.75
N ASP A 47 -0.30 -10.44 -4.05
CA ASP A 47 0.56 -9.52 -3.31
C ASP A 47 1.88 -9.31 -4.08
N ILE A 48 2.12 -8.08 -4.51
CA ILE A 48 3.25 -7.72 -5.37
C ILE A 48 4.31 -7.02 -4.52
N GLY A 49 5.54 -7.56 -4.55
CA GLY A 49 6.59 -7.21 -3.60
C GLY A 49 6.26 -7.75 -2.21
N CYS A 50 5.87 -9.03 -2.14
CA CYS A 50 5.37 -9.64 -0.91
C CYS A 50 6.46 -9.81 0.18
N GLY A 51 7.73 -9.53 -0.12
CA GLY A 51 8.83 -9.62 0.81
C GLY A 51 8.98 -11.00 1.44
N ASP A 52 8.95 -11.06 2.75
CA ASP A 52 9.02 -12.32 3.51
C ASP A 52 7.69 -13.11 3.56
N GLY A 53 6.62 -12.58 2.96
CA GLY A 53 5.31 -13.21 2.93
C GLY A 53 4.46 -12.99 4.19
N SER A 54 4.89 -12.18 5.13
CA SER A 54 4.19 -11.95 6.41
C SER A 54 2.76 -11.45 6.23
N LEU A 55 2.50 -10.57 5.24
CA LEU A 55 1.15 -10.11 4.90
C LEU A 55 0.30 -11.24 4.32
N LEU A 56 0.82 -12.02 3.38
CA LEU A 56 0.09 -13.14 2.79
C LEU A 56 -0.24 -14.23 3.81
N ALA A 57 0.70 -14.54 4.71
CA ALA A 57 0.45 -15.47 5.81
C ALA A 57 -0.68 -14.96 6.72
N LEU A 58 -0.65 -13.68 7.10
CA LEU A 58 -1.69 -13.04 7.91
C LEU A 58 -3.06 -13.10 7.23
N LEU A 59 -3.13 -12.82 5.93
CA LEU A 59 -4.37 -12.86 5.14
C LEU A 59 -4.90 -14.29 5.00
N ARG A 60 -4.04 -15.26 4.74
CA ARG A 60 -4.40 -16.70 4.71
C ARG A 60 -5.01 -17.12 6.05
N ASP A 61 -4.32 -16.85 7.15
CA ASP A 61 -4.68 -17.35 8.47
C ASP A 61 -5.93 -16.66 9.05
N ARG A 62 -6.15 -15.38 8.73
CA ARG A 62 -7.23 -14.58 9.31
C ARG A 62 -8.44 -14.40 8.39
N ARG A 63 -8.27 -14.54 7.08
CA ARG A 63 -9.31 -14.29 6.08
C ARG A 63 -9.55 -15.49 5.16
N GLY A 64 -8.72 -16.53 5.23
CA GLY A 64 -8.86 -17.74 4.37
C GLY A 64 -8.69 -17.40 2.89
N VAL A 65 -7.84 -16.43 2.54
CA VAL A 65 -7.63 -16.02 1.15
C VAL A 65 -6.87 -17.08 0.34
N ASP A 66 -7.15 -17.19 -0.96
CA ASP A 66 -6.28 -17.83 -1.95
C ASP A 66 -5.24 -16.77 -2.38
N GLY A 67 -4.13 -16.72 -1.62
CA GLY A 67 -3.09 -15.70 -1.79
C GLY A 67 -1.94 -16.20 -2.64
N ARG A 68 -1.46 -15.36 -3.56
CA ARG A 68 -0.24 -15.59 -4.36
C ARG A 68 0.67 -14.38 -4.25
N GLY A 69 2.00 -14.62 -4.24
CA GLY A 69 3.01 -13.57 -4.15
C GLY A 69 3.83 -13.44 -5.42
N ILE A 70 4.26 -12.20 -5.71
CA ILE A 70 5.38 -11.89 -6.60
C ILE A 70 6.44 -11.20 -5.76
N GLU A 71 7.68 -11.67 -5.84
CA GLU A 71 8.80 -11.08 -5.12
C GLU A 71 10.05 -11.06 -6.00
N LEU A 72 10.77 -9.94 -5.98
CA LEU A 72 11.95 -9.75 -6.80
C LEU A 72 13.18 -10.48 -6.22
N SER A 73 13.35 -10.42 -4.90
CA SER A 73 14.51 -10.97 -4.21
C SER A 73 14.38 -12.48 -3.99
N ARG A 74 15.48 -13.21 -4.19
CA ARG A 74 15.51 -14.64 -3.90
C ARG A 74 15.33 -14.95 -2.42
N GLU A 75 15.82 -14.08 -1.56
CA GLU A 75 15.68 -14.17 -0.10
C GLU A 75 14.21 -14.12 0.30
N GLY A 76 13.46 -13.18 -0.24
CA GLY A 76 12.01 -13.06 0.00
C GLY A 76 11.24 -14.26 -0.53
N VAL A 77 11.53 -14.71 -1.76
CA VAL A 77 10.92 -15.92 -2.33
C VAL A 77 11.17 -17.13 -1.44
N ASN A 78 12.40 -17.35 -0.98
CA ASN A 78 12.72 -18.45 -0.10
C ASN A 78 12.01 -18.36 1.26
N ALA A 79 11.90 -17.15 1.82
CA ALA A 79 11.15 -16.91 3.06
C ALA A 79 9.67 -17.23 2.93
N CYS A 80 9.04 -16.86 1.81
CA CYS A 80 7.66 -17.22 1.50
C CYS A 80 7.47 -18.74 1.36
N LEU A 81 8.35 -19.39 0.59
CA LEU A 81 8.29 -20.86 0.39
C LEU A 81 8.47 -21.63 1.70
N ALA A 82 9.33 -21.15 2.60
CA ALA A 82 9.51 -21.75 3.92
C ALA A 82 8.23 -21.69 4.78
N GLN A 83 7.33 -20.75 4.51
CA GLN A 83 6.00 -20.62 5.15
C GLN A 83 4.89 -21.35 4.38
N GLY A 84 5.23 -22.07 3.31
CA GLY A 84 4.26 -22.76 2.45
C GLY A 84 3.36 -21.81 1.64
N LEU A 85 3.85 -20.60 1.35
CA LEU A 85 3.10 -19.61 0.57
C LEU A 85 3.41 -19.79 -0.93
N PRO A 86 2.39 -19.73 -1.80
CA PRO A 86 2.59 -19.73 -3.26
C PRO A 86 3.22 -18.40 -3.68
N VAL A 87 4.46 -18.41 -4.14
CA VAL A 87 5.19 -17.22 -4.59
C VAL A 87 5.97 -17.56 -5.86
N ILE A 88 6.09 -16.58 -6.74
CA ILE A 88 6.99 -16.63 -7.89
C ILE A 88 8.02 -15.49 -7.79
N GLN A 89 9.23 -15.75 -8.30
CA GLN A 89 10.19 -14.68 -8.50
C GLN A 89 9.78 -13.87 -9.72
N GLY A 90 9.65 -12.55 -9.57
CA GLY A 90 9.23 -11.66 -10.65
C GLY A 90 9.45 -10.18 -10.35
N ASP A 91 9.46 -9.38 -11.40
CA ASP A 91 9.63 -7.92 -11.37
C ASP A 91 8.28 -7.25 -11.69
N ALA A 92 7.78 -6.42 -10.78
CA ALA A 92 6.53 -5.67 -10.96
C ALA A 92 6.55 -4.75 -12.20
N ASP A 93 7.72 -4.27 -12.62
CA ASP A 93 7.84 -3.39 -13.79
C ASP A 93 7.72 -4.13 -15.13
N THR A 94 7.92 -5.45 -15.18
CA THR A 94 7.98 -6.23 -16.44
C THR A 94 6.93 -7.34 -16.54
N ASP A 95 6.63 -8.01 -15.43
CA ASP A 95 5.90 -9.26 -15.46
C ASP A 95 4.39 -9.10 -15.36
N LEU A 96 3.91 -7.96 -14.85
CA LEU A 96 2.48 -7.70 -14.68
C LEU A 96 1.70 -7.67 -16.01
N ALA A 97 2.36 -7.34 -17.12
CA ALA A 97 1.75 -7.36 -18.45
C ALA A 97 1.20 -8.75 -18.84
N ASN A 98 1.78 -9.83 -18.30
CA ASN A 98 1.43 -11.21 -18.63
C ASN A 98 0.20 -11.74 -17.86
N TYR A 99 -0.29 -11.00 -16.87
CA TYR A 99 -1.48 -11.42 -16.10
C TYR A 99 -2.77 -11.08 -16.84
N PRO A 100 -3.78 -11.96 -16.79
CA PRO A 100 -5.09 -11.69 -17.36
C PRO A 100 -5.82 -10.55 -16.63
N ASP A 101 -6.77 -9.93 -17.32
CA ASP A 101 -7.67 -8.95 -16.72
C ASP A 101 -8.57 -9.62 -15.69
N ASP A 102 -8.85 -8.88 -14.59
CA ASP A 102 -9.74 -9.30 -13.50
C ASP A 102 -9.41 -10.70 -12.93
N ALA A 103 -8.13 -11.12 -13.00
CA ALA A 103 -7.67 -12.42 -12.55
C ALA A 103 -7.79 -12.59 -11.02
N PHE A 104 -7.72 -11.49 -10.27
CA PHE A 104 -7.76 -11.47 -8.82
C PHE A 104 -8.89 -10.57 -8.30
N ASP A 105 -9.43 -10.93 -7.14
CA ASP A 105 -10.44 -10.10 -6.50
C ASP A 105 -9.79 -8.87 -5.84
N VAL A 106 -8.58 -9.06 -5.27
CA VAL A 106 -7.77 -7.97 -4.71
C VAL A 106 -6.31 -8.12 -5.15
N VAL A 107 -5.72 -7.04 -5.65
CA VAL A 107 -4.26 -6.94 -5.86
C VAL A 107 -3.70 -5.97 -4.81
N ILE A 108 -2.62 -6.38 -4.17
CA ILE A 108 -1.97 -5.60 -3.10
C ILE A 108 -0.59 -5.15 -3.59
N LEU A 109 -0.25 -3.90 -3.31
CA LEU A 109 1.09 -3.33 -3.49
C LEU A 109 1.43 -2.56 -2.20
N SER A 110 1.96 -3.29 -1.21
CA SER A 110 2.27 -2.73 0.10
C SER A 110 3.72 -2.23 0.15
N GLN A 111 3.91 -0.93 0.40
CA GLN A 111 5.22 -0.28 0.53
C GLN A 111 6.17 -0.53 -0.66
N THR A 112 5.63 -0.69 -1.86
CA THR A 112 6.41 -1.11 -3.04
C THR A 112 6.32 -0.11 -4.19
N ILE A 113 5.23 0.67 -4.32
CA ILE A 113 5.03 1.58 -5.47
C ILE A 113 6.18 2.57 -5.66
N GLN A 114 6.76 3.06 -4.58
CA GLN A 114 7.89 4.00 -4.60
C GLN A 114 9.22 3.35 -5.02
N ALA A 115 9.29 2.02 -5.01
CA ALA A 115 10.46 1.25 -5.45
C ALA A 115 10.38 0.80 -6.92
N THR A 116 9.20 0.94 -7.57
CA THR A 116 9.05 0.60 -8.99
C THR A 116 9.64 1.68 -9.89
N ARG A 117 10.14 1.27 -11.07
CA ARG A 117 10.72 2.20 -12.07
C ARG A 117 9.65 3.03 -12.77
N ASN A 118 8.46 2.45 -12.99
CA ASN A 118 7.35 3.07 -13.71
C ASN A 118 6.03 3.00 -12.91
N PRO A 119 5.89 3.74 -11.79
CA PRO A 119 4.72 3.66 -10.90
C PRO A 119 3.38 3.82 -11.62
N LYS A 120 3.32 4.66 -12.67
CA LYS A 120 2.11 4.87 -13.46
C LYS A 120 1.69 3.59 -14.20
N ILE A 121 2.62 2.97 -14.93
CA ILE A 121 2.37 1.74 -15.72
C ILE A 121 2.03 0.59 -14.76
N VAL A 122 2.76 0.48 -13.66
CA VAL A 122 2.46 -0.52 -12.63
C VAL A 122 1.03 -0.33 -12.11
N LEU A 123 0.62 0.88 -11.73
CA LEU A 123 -0.74 1.15 -11.23
C LEU A 123 -1.82 0.80 -12.28
N GLU A 124 -1.59 1.12 -13.56
CA GLU A 124 -2.49 0.74 -14.65
C GLU A 124 -2.65 -0.79 -14.75
N HIS A 125 -1.55 -1.55 -14.62
CA HIS A 125 -1.60 -3.01 -14.59
C HIS A 125 -2.32 -3.54 -13.35
N LEU A 126 -2.07 -2.99 -12.16
CA LEU A 126 -2.79 -3.40 -10.95
C LEU A 126 -4.30 -3.26 -11.11
N LEU A 127 -4.76 -2.10 -11.64
CA LEU A 127 -6.16 -1.82 -11.90
C LEU A 127 -6.77 -2.70 -12.99
N ARG A 128 -5.96 -3.24 -13.90
CA ARG A 128 -6.38 -4.20 -14.92
C ARG A 128 -6.51 -5.61 -14.37
N ILE A 129 -5.53 -6.04 -13.57
CA ILE A 129 -5.42 -7.41 -13.04
C ILE A 129 -6.42 -7.66 -11.90
N GLY A 130 -6.63 -6.65 -11.04
CA GLY A 130 -7.49 -6.75 -9.86
C GLY A 130 -8.79 -6.00 -9.99
N ARG A 131 -9.87 -6.58 -9.44
CA ARG A 131 -11.15 -5.89 -9.28
C ARG A 131 -11.05 -4.76 -8.27
N GLN A 132 -10.22 -4.96 -7.24
CA GLN A 132 -9.83 -3.96 -6.26
C GLN A 132 -8.31 -3.94 -6.10
N VAL A 133 -7.76 -2.78 -5.79
CA VAL A 133 -6.32 -2.62 -5.58
C VAL A 133 -6.10 -1.95 -4.23
N VAL A 134 -5.28 -2.55 -3.38
CA VAL A 134 -4.85 -1.97 -2.12
C VAL A 134 -3.40 -1.51 -2.26
N ILE A 135 -3.14 -0.24 -2.00
CA ILE A 135 -1.79 0.33 -2.08
C ILE A 135 -1.46 1.01 -0.75
N SER A 136 -0.25 0.75 -0.24
CA SER A 136 0.31 1.51 0.86
C SER A 136 1.70 2.05 0.51
N PHE A 137 2.04 3.22 1.04
CA PHE A 137 3.34 3.86 0.83
C PHE A 137 3.68 4.86 1.94
N PRO A 138 4.99 5.11 2.23
CA PRO A 138 5.43 6.14 3.14
C PRO A 138 5.17 7.52 2.52
N ASN A 139 4.64 8.45 3.32
CA ASN A 139 4.33 9.80 2.87
C ASN A 139 5.53 10.74 3.03
N PHE A 140 6.21 11.04 1.94
CA PHE A 140 7.32 12.01 1.93
C PHE A 140 6.84 13.46 2.20
N GLY A 141 5.53 13.72 2.12
CA GLY A 141 4.91 15.00 2.44
C GLY A 141 4.71 15.29 3.94
N HIS A 142 5.06 14.34 4.83
CA HIS A 142 4.88 14.48 6.28
C HIS A 142 5.68 15.66 6.85
N TRP A 143 5.12 16.37 7.84
CA TRP A 143 5.72 17.61 8.37
C TRP A 143 7.15 17.42 8.91
N ARG A 144 7.47 16.26 9.54
CA ARG A 144 8.84 15.97 10.02
C ARG A 144 9.84 15.91 8.87
N VAL A 145 9.47 15.23 7.77
CA VAL A 145 10.27 15.13 6.55
C VAL A 145 10.57 16.52 6.00
N ARG A 146 9.53 17.36 5.90
CA ARG A 146 9.67 18.75 5.44
C ARG A 146 10.54 19.59 6.37
N ALA A 147 10.33 19.48 7.68
CA ALA A 147 11.08 20.21 8.67
C ALA A 147 12.56 19.81 8.65
N GLU A 148 12.88 18.53 8.56
CA GLU A 148 14.26 18.05 8.50
C GLU A 148 14.97 18.53 7.24
N LEU A 149 14.31 18.40 6.08
CA LEU A 149 14.86 18.90 4.82
C LEU A 149 15.05 20.43 4.84
N ALA A 150 14.07 21.19 5.34
CA ALA A 150 14.12 22.65 5.37
C ALA A 150 15.15 23.20 6.38
N LEU A 151 15.26 22.59 7.57
CA LEU A 151 16.10 23.10 8.66
C LEU A 151 17.52 22.55 8.61
N ARG A 152 17.71 21.32 8.15
CA ARG A 152 19.01 20.63 8.12
C ARG A 152 19.62 20.52 6.74
N GLY A 153 18.83 20.72 5.67
CA GLY A 153 19.28 20.54 4.29
C GLY A 153 19.72 19.10 3.95
N ARG A 154 19.22 18.10 4.69
CA ARG A 154 19.57 16.68 4.52
C ARG A 154 18.34 15.87 4.24
N MET A 155 18.50 14.79 3.45
CA MET A 155 17.45 13.81 3.25
C MET A 155 17.07 13.20 4.60
N PRO A 156 15.77 13.17 4.92
CA PRO A 156 15.31 12.71 6.22
C PRO A 156 15.45 11.18 6.35
N VAL A 157 15.88 10.75 7.53
CA VAL A 157 15.83 9.36 7.96
C VAL A 157 14.79 9.29 9.10
N THR A 158 13.70 8.57 8.87
CA THR A 158 12.55 8.54 9.79
C THR A 158 12.16 7.10 10.11
N GLU A 159 11.23 6.90 11.06
CA GLU A 159 10.72 5.57 11.40
C GLU A 159 10.03 4.87 10.20
N THR A 160 9.45 5.64 9.27
CA THR A 160 8.81 5.12 8.06
C THR A 160 9.74 5.04 6.85
N MET A 161 10.90 5.67 6.93
CA MET A 161 11.97 5.66 5.92
C MET A 161 13.30 5.58 6.66
N PRO A 162 13.67 4.39 7.17
CA PRO A 162 14.82 4.23 8.06
C PRO A 162 16.16 4.21 7.32
N GLU A 163 16.15 4.02 6.01
CA GLU A 163 17.35 3.90 5.20
C GLU A 163 17.90 5.25 4.78
N SER A 164 19.22 5.35 4.65
CA SER A 164 19.87 6.52 4.09
C SER A 164 19.58 6.65 2.59
N TRP A 165 19.70 7.88 2.05
CA TRP A 165 19.34 8.16 0.66
C TRP A 165 20.15 7.34 -0.38
N TYR A 166 21.31 6.82 -0.03
CA TYR A 166 22.18 6.00 -0.90
C TYR A 166 22.02 4.50 -0.69
N GLU A 167 21.26 4.05 0.32
CA GLU A 167 20.96 2.65 0.62
C GLU A 167 19.52 2.26 0.30
N THR A 168 18.63 3.27 0.24
CA THR A 168 17.19 3.03 0.07
C THR A 168 16.87 2.47 -1.32
N GLN A 169 15.93 1.53 -1.34
CA GLN A 169 15.32 1.02 -2.57
C GLN A 169 14.23 1.96 -3.10
N ASN A 170 13.84 3.00 -2.36
CA ASN A 170 12.81 3.95 -2.75
C ASN A 170 13.33 4.91 -3.83
N ILE A 171 13.00 4.65 -5.08
CA ILE A 171 13.42 5.45 -6.24
C ILE A 171 12.57 6.72 -6.36
N HIS A 172 11.28 6.64 -6.02
CA HIS A 172 10.32 7.72 -6.11
C HIS A 172 9.80 8.13 -4.74
N HIS A 173 10.04 9.37 -4.36
CA HIS A 173 9.51 9.94 -3.11
C HIS A 173 8.09 10.45 -3.35
N CYS A 174 7.10 9.66 -2.96
CA CYS A 174 5.69 9.95 -3.18
C CYS A 174 5.08 10.67 -1.97
N THR A 175 4.19 11.63 -2.22
CA THR A 175 3.32 12.21 -1.19
C THR A 175 1.88 11.74 -1.38
N ILE A 176 1.05 11.82 -0.33
CA ILE A 176 -0.39 11.49 -0.45
C ILE A 176 -1.05 12.32 -1.56
N ARG A 177 -0.69 13.59 -1.72
CA ARG A 177 -1.27 14.45 -2.76
C ARG A 177 -0.82 14.06 -4.16
N ASP A 178 0.44 13.68 -4.34
CA ASP A 178 0.95 13.22 -5.63
C ASP A 178 0.27 11.91 -6.05
N PHE A 179 0.09 10.98 -5.10
CA PHE A 179 -0.61 9.73 -5.36
C PHE A 179 -2.09 9.94 -5.75
N VAL A 180 -2.80 10.84 -5.07
CA VAL A 180 -4.17 11.23 -5.48
C VAL A 180 -4.18 11.85 -6.89
N GLY A 181 -3.15 12.63 -7.23
CA GLY A 181 -2.96 13.14 -8.59
C GLY A 181 -2.75 12.01 -9.62
N LEU A 182 -1.93 11.02 -9.28
CA LEU A 182 -1.70 9.85 -10.13
C LEU A 182 -2.98 9.03 -10.32
N CYS A 183 -3.77 8.81 -9.25
CA CYS A 183 -5.07 8.12 -9.36
C CYS A 183 -5.99 8.79 -10.38
N ARG A 184 -6.06 10.13 -10.39
CA ARG A 184 -6.85 10.87 -11.40
C ARG A 184 -6.31 10.71 -12.80
N LEU A 185 -4.98 10.71 -12.96
CA LEU A 185 -4.33 10.58 -14.26
C LEU A 185 -4.61 9.22 -14.92
N VAL A 186 -4.71 8.14 -14.13
CA VAL A 186 -4.96 6.77 -14.61
C VAL A 186 -6.44 6.37 -14.49
N ASP A 187 -7.35 7.32 -14.25
CA ASP A 187 -8.78 7.08 -14.02
C ASP A 187 -9.07 6.01 -12.94
N ALA A 188 -8.30 6.03 -11.86
CA ALA A 188 -8.54 5.19 -10.70
C ALA A 188 -9.53 5.85 -9.74
N ARG A 189 -10.59 5.14 -9.39
CA ARG A 189 -11.54 5.58 -8.36
C ARG A 189 -11.02 5.19 -6.99
N ILE A 190 -10.83 6.16 -6.11
CA ILE A 190 -10.50 5.93 -4.70
C ILE A 190 -11.81 5.58 -3.98
N GLU A 191 -11.95 4.33 -3.52
CA GLU A 191 -13.11 3.87 -2.75
C GLU A 191 -12.95 4.16 -1.27
N LYS A 192 -11.77 3.84 -0.72
CA LYS A 192 -11.40 4.13 0.66
C LYS A 192 -9.96 4.63 0.72
N ALA A 193 -9.69 5.49 1.68
CA ALA A 193 -8.34 5.92 1.97
C ALA A 193 -8.20 6.18 3.48
N THR A 194 -7.03 5.93 4.02
CA THR A 194 -6.67 6.35 5.37
C THR A 194 -5.21 6.77 5.40
N ALA A 195 -4.90 7.71 6.29
CA ALA A 195 -3.53 8.01 6.65
C ALA A 195 -3.21 7.33 7.98
N LEU A 196 -1.99 6.83 8.11
CA LEU A 196 -1.47 6.29 9.36
C LEU A 196 -0.53 7.30 10.00
N ASP A 197 -0.58 7.40 11.33
CA ASP A 197 0.40 8.19 12.08
C ASP A 197 1.78 7.48 12.13
N VAL A 198 2.77 8.07 12.74
CA VAL A 198 4.12 7.47 12.90
C VAL A 198 4.12 6.17 13.72
N ARG A 199 3.08 5.92 14.51
CA ARG A 199 2.86 4.68 15.23
C ARG A 199 2.00 3.70 14.47
N GLY A 200 1.65 4.04 13.20
CA GLY A 200 0.82 3.26 12.29
C GLY A 200 -0.66 3.21 12.65
N ARG A 201 -1.14 4.04 13.56
CA ARG A 201 -2.55 4.08 13.92
C ARG A 201 -3.33 4.81 12.84
N PRO A 202 -4.48 4.24 12.38
CA PRO A 202 -5.30 4.90 11.37
C PRO A 202 -5.93 6.19 11.93
N MET A 203 -5.92 7.22 11.11
CA MET A 203 -6.53 8.51 11.44
C MET A 203 -8.03 8.42 11.16
N ARG A 204 -8.85 8.52 12.21
CA ARG A 204 -10.30 8.26 12.18
C ARG A 204 -11.15 9.46 11.78
N PHE A 205 -10.59 10.48 11.14
CA PHE A 205 -11.33 11.67 10.76
C PHE A 205 -11.16 12.00 9.28
N SER A 206 -12.27 12.38 8.65
CA SER A 206 -12.25 12.85 7.27
C SER A 206 -11.69 14.26 7.23
N MET A 207 -10.55 14.42 6.56
CA MET A 207 -9.86 15.70 6.41
C MET A 207 -9.47 15.91 4.96
N PRO A 208 -9.28 17.17 4.53
CA PRO A 208 -8.77 17.45 3.20
C PRO A 208 -7.40 16.79 2.96
N TRP A 209 -7.12 16.41 1.70
CA TRP A 209 -5.88 15.76 1.31
C TRP A 209 -4.61 16.50 1.74
N TRP A 210 -4.64 17.84 1.78
CA TRP A 210 -3.50 18.63 2.22
C TRP A 210 -3.15 18.41 3.69
N PHE A 211 -4.17 18.18 4.54
CA PHE A 211 -3.98 17.92 5.96
C PHE A 211 -3.41 16.52 6.20
N TRP A 212 -4.00 15.50 5.55
CA TRP A 212 -3.44 14.16 5.61
C TRP A 212 -2.01 14.10 5.05
N ASN A 213 -1.72 14.87 4.00
CA ASN A 213 -0.39 15.00 3.44
C ASN A 213 0.61 15.62 4.43
N LEU A 214 0.14 16.46 5.36
CA LEU A 214 0.99 17.09 6.37
C LEU A 214 1.25 16.20 7.58
N ILE A 215 0.22 15.50 8.09
CA ILE A 215 0.30 14.79 9.37
C ILE A 215 0.35 13.26 9.24
N GLY A 216 -0.09 12.70 8.11
CA GLY A 216 -0.02 11.27 7.85
C GLY A 216 1.41 10.84 7.52
N ALA A 217 1.92 9.83 8.22
CA ALA A 217 3.25 9.25 7.97
C ALA A 217 3.22 8.24 6.82
N GLN A 218 2.08 7.57 6.63
CA GLN A 218 1.84 6.63 5.53
C GLN A 218 0.44 6.84 4.96
N GLY A 219 0.25 6.51 3.68
CA GLY A 219 -1.06 6.43 3.02
C GLY A 219 -1.43 4.98 2.74
N VAL A 220 -2.71 4.62 2.96
CA VAL A 220 -3.30 3.33 2.54
C VAL A 220 -4.55 3.64 1.74
N PHE A 221 -4.65 3.07 0.55
CA PHE A 221 -5.71 3.34 -0.41
C PHE A 221 -6.33 2.04 -0.92
N LEU A 222 -7.65 2.01 -1.00
CA LEU A 222 -8.42 1.02 -1.74
C LEU A 222 -8.95 1.67 -3.01
N LEU A 223 -8.57 1.11 -4.15
CA LEU A 223 -8.88 1.64 -5.48
C LEU A 223 -9.71 0.64 -6.28
N ARG A 224 -10.46 1.16 -7.25
CA ARG A 224 -11.01 0.42 -8.38
C ARG A 224 -10.71 1.12 -9.71
N ARG A 225 -10.80 0.37 -10.78
CA ARG A 225 -10.82 0.96 -12.13
C ARG A 225 -11.99 1.91 -12.24
N GLY A 226 -11.75 3.13 -12.78
CA GLY A 226 -12.81 4.05 -13.15
C GLY A 226 -13.70 3.41 -14.21
N GLY A 227 -15.01 3.63 -14.13
CA GLY A 227 -15.90 3.24 -15.20
C GLY A 227 -15.67 4.18 -16.40
N THR A 228 -15.37 3.65 -17.56
CA THR A 228 -15.43 4.39 -18.83
C THR A 228 -16.78 5.10 -18.87
N ARG A 229 -16.75 6.44 -18.89
CA ARG A 229 -17.93 7.26 -19.22
C ARG A 229 -18.28 7.11 -20.68
#